data_8e69610198f18417be3bb3055de70566
#
_entry.id   8e69610198f18417be3bb3055de70566
#
_cell.length_a   1.000
_cell.length_b   1.000
_cell.length_c   1.000
_cell.angle_alpha   90.00
_cell.angle_beta   90.00
_cell.angle_gamma   90.00
#
_symmetry.space_group_name_H-M   'P 1'
#
loop_
_entity.id
_entity.type
_entity.pdbx_description
1 polymer ?
#
loop_
_entity_poly.entity_id
_entity_poly.type
_entity_poly.pdbx_seq_one_letter_code
_entity_poly.pdbx_strand_id
1 'polypeptide(L)'
;DFGEMMFTHFGVTGPMILSASAHIGAKLAKAENGELCAYLDLKPALTKEQLDARILREFEAGQNKQFKNVIGVLFPSSLTPVMLELGGIPAEKKIHDISREERQHFVDLVKAFPFTITGMGEFKEAIITKGGVSVKEINPGAMESKKISGLYFAGEVLDLDAVTGGYNLQIAWSTAYLAAQAIQ
;
A
#
# COMPACT_ATOMS: atom_id res chain seq x y z
N ASP A 1 0.86 1.90 6.50
CA ASP A 1 -0.34 1.07 6.51
C ASP A 1 0.03 -0.41 6.59
N PHE A 2 -0.89 -1.27 7.00
CA PHE A 2 -0.67 -2.71 7.16
C PHE A 2 -1.83 -3.47 6.52
N GLY A 3 -1.52 -4.51 5.74
CA GLY A 3 -2.55 -5.32 5.10
C GLY A 3 -2.04 -6.13 3.91
N GLU A 4 -2.97 -6.70 3.19
CA GLU A 4 -2.67 -7.47 1.98
C GLU A 4 -2.43 -6.54 0.79
N MET A 5 -1.43 -6.88 -0.01
CA MET A 5 -1.14 -6.26 -1.29
C MET A 5 -0.70 -7.29 -2.32
N MET A 6 -0.76 -6.91 -3.58
CA MET A 6 -0.33 -7.76 -4.70
C MET A 6 0.47 -6.96 -5.71
N PHE A 7 1.59 -7.52 -6.16
CA PHE A 7 2.31 -7.05 -7.34
C PHE A 7 1.60 -7.55 -8.61
N THR A 8 1.40 -6.66 -9.56
CA THR A 8 0.82 -6.95 -10.87
C THR A 8 1.82 -6.62 -11.98
N HIS A 9 1.50 -6.91 -13.22
CA HIS A 9 2.34 -6.57 -14.37
C HIS A 9 2.41 -5.06 -14.67
N PHE A 10 1.54 -4.26 -14.06
CA PHE A 10 1.51 -2.79 -14.24
C PHE A 10 1.80 -2.01 -12.95
N GLY A 11 1.97 -2.68 -11.80
CA GLY A 11 2.22 -1.99 -10.54
C GLY A 11 1.79 -2.78 -9.31
N VAL A 12 1.17 -2.12 -8.36
CA VAL A 12 0.71 -2.70 -7.09
C VAL A 12 -0.78 -2.49 -6.88
N THR A 13 -1.44 -3.43 -6.22
CA THR A 13 -2.87 -3.36 -5.89
C THR A 13 -3.16 -4.09 -4.57
N GLY A 14 -4.42 -4.15 -4.20
CA GLY A 14 -4.91 -4.81 -2.98
C GLY A 14 -5.43 -3.82 -1.93
N PRO A 15 -6.10 -4.31 -0.88
CA PRO A 15 -6.78 -3.47 0.11
C PRO A 15 -5.88 -2.41 0.75
N MET A 16 -4.64 -2.77 1.09
CA MET A 16 -3.66 -1.84 1.66
C MET A 16 -3.31 -0.74 0.67
N ILE A 17 -3.09 -1.07 -0.60
CA ILE A 17 -2.74 -0.10 -1.65
C ILE A 17 -3.91 0.83 -1.96
N LEU A 18 -5.14 0.31 -2.00
CA LEU A 18 -6.34 1.13 -2.17
C LEU A 18 -6.48 2.16 -1.04
N SER A 19 -6.27 1.75 0.21
CA SER A 19 -6.28 2.67 1.35
C SER A 19 -5.14 3.69 1.29
N ALA A 20 -3.92 3.26 0.94
CA ALA A 20 -2.76 4.14 0.79
C ALA A 20 -2.96 5.16 -0.34
N SER A 21 -3.61 4.78 -1.44
CA SER A 21 -3.84 5.64 -2.60
C SER A 21 -4.60 6.93 -2.25
N ALA A 22 -5.53 6.88 -1.30
CA ALA A 22 -6.26 8.05 -0.80
C ALA A 22 -5.33 9.14 -0.21
N HIS A 23 -4.17 8.75 0.31
CA HIS A 23 -3.18 9.64 0.90
C HIS A 23 -2.05 10.03 -0.05
N ILE A 24 -1.79 9.20 -1.05
CA ILE A 24 -0.64 9.35 -1.97
C ILE A 24 -0.93 10.35 -3.06
N GLY A 25 -2.15 10.40 -3.62
CA GLY A 25 -2.48 11.23 -4.79
C GLY A 25 -2.10 12.70 -4.63
N ALA A 26 -2.44 13.32 -3.49
CA ALA A 26 -2.10 14.71 -3.21
C ALA A 26 -0.58 14.93 -3.00
N LYS A 27 0.15 13.93 -2.52
CA LYS A 27 1.61 13.98 -2.35
C LYS A 27 2.30 13.82 -3.69
N LEU A 28 1.83 12.89 -4.51
CA LEU A 28 2.37 12.63 -5.86
C LEU A 28 2.24 13.87 -6.75
N ALA A 29 1.09 14.56 -6.70
CA ALA A 29 0.86 15.80 -7.44
C ALA A 29 1.78 16.95 -7.03
N LYS A 30 2.38 16.90 -5.84
CA LYS A 30 3.32 17.91 -5.31
C LYS A 30 4.78 17.49 -5.42
N ALA A 31 5.06 16.25 -5.79
CA ALA A 31 6.42 15.73 -5.92
C ALA A 31 7.11 16.41 -7.13
N GLU A 32 8.35 16.85 -6.94
CA GLU A 32 9.12 17.58 -7.96
C GLU A 32 9.24 16.83 -9.30
N ASN A 33 9.42 15.51 -9.23
CA ASN A 33 9.55 14.64 -10.42
C ASN A 33 8.27 13.85 -10.72
N GLY A 34 7.16 14.12 -10.01
CA GLY A 34 5.96 13.30 -10.11
C GLY A 34 6.14 11.87 -9.58
N GLU A 35 7.14 11.63 -8.74
CA GLU A 35 7.48 10.32 -8.20
C GLU A 35 7.58 10.34 -6.67
N LEU A 36 7.19 9.24 -6.04
CA LEU A 36 7.35 9.04 -4.60
C LEU A 36 8.09 7.72 -4.33
N CYS A 37 9.12 7.78 -3.51
CA CYS A 37 9.75 6.57 -2.99
C CYS A 37 8.90 6.01 -1.85
N ALA A 38 8.60 4.71 -1.93
CA ALA A 38 7.89 3.98 -0.90
C ALA A 38 8.72 2.76 -0.45
N TYR A 39 8.50 2.35 0.78
CA TYR A 39 9.19 1.21 1.39
C TYR A 39 8.17 0.19 1.90
N LEU A 40 8.41 -1.06 1.59
CA LEU A 40 7.56 -2.17 1.99
C LEU A 40 8.30 -3.09 2.96
N ASP A 41 7.72 -3.32 4.13
CA ASP A 41 8.17 -4.37 5.04
C ASP A 41 7.60 -5.72 4.58
N LEU A 42 8.44 -6.56 3.97
CA LEU A 42 8.04 -7.87 3.44
C LEU A 42 7.79 -8.92 4.53
N LYS A 43 8.21 -8.65 5.78
CA LYS A 43 8.04 -9.55 6.93
C LYS A 43 7.60 -8.78 8.19
N PRO A 44 6.42 -8.11 8.15
CA PRO A 44 6.00 -7.20 9.22
C PRO A 44 5.78 -7.90 10.57
N ALA A 45 5.52 -9.20 10.58
CA ALA A 45 5.37 -9.98 11.81
C ALA A 45 6.69 -10.25 12.57
N LEU A 46 7.85 -9.96 11.96
CA LEU A 46 9.16 -10.19 12.55
C LEU A 46 9.89 -8.87 12.80
N THR A 47 10.52 -8.71 13.96
CA THR A 47 11.51 -7.63 14.16
C THR A 47 12.76 -7.88 13.30
N LYS A 48 13.67 -6.90 13.17
CA LYS A 48 14.93 -7.09 12.45
C LYS A 48 15.76 -8.23 13.04
N GLU A 49 15.82 -8.31 14.37
CA GLU A 49 16.56 -9.33 15.10
C GLU A 49 15.96 -10.72 14.89
N GLN A 50 14.63 -10.82 14.91
CA GLN A 50 13.92 -12.07 14.66
C GLN A 50 14.10 -12.53 13.21
N LEU A 51 14.08 -11.60 12.27
CA LEU A 51 14.33 -11.89 10.84
C LEU A 51 15.78 -12.34 10.63
N ASP A 52 16.76 -11.66 11.23
CA ASP A 52 18.17 -12.07 11.17
C ASP A 52 18.36 -13.50 11.73
N ALA A 53 17.79 -13.78 12.88
CA ALA A 53 17.83 -15.11 13.46
C ALA A 53 17.14 -16.17 12.57
N ARG A 54 16.08 -15.81 11.85
CA ARG A 54 15.43 -16.70 10.89
C ARG A 54 16.34 -16.96 9.68
N ILE A 55 16.96 -15.94 9.13
CA ILE A 55 17.89 -16.05 8.00
C ILE A 55 19.10 -16.89 8.39
N LEU A 56 19.66 -16.69 9.60
CA LEU A 56 20.78 -17.50 10.11
C LEU A 56 20.43 -18.99 10.17
N ARG A 57 19.24 -19.37 10.63
CA ARG A 57 18.81 -20.78 10.64
C ARG A 57 18.77 -21.39 9.24
N GLU A 58 18.29 -20.64 8.24
CA GLU A 58 18.28 -21.12 6.86
C GLU A 58 19.72 -21.24 6.30
N PHE A 59 20.61 -20.32 6.69
CA PHE A 59 22.02 -20.37 6.33
C PHE A 59 22.74 -21.55 6.95
N GLU A 60 22.50 -21.83 8.23
CA GLU A 60 23.07 -23.02 8.92
C GLU A 60 22.64 -24.32 8.27
N ALA A 61 21.37 -24.42 7.86
CA ALA A 61 20.85 -25.59 7.15
C ALA A 61 21.40 -25.74 5.72
N GLY A 62 21.94 -24.66 5.15
CA GLY A 62 22.40 -24.61 3.77
C GLY A 62 23.83 -24.16 3.56
N GLN A 63 24.77 -24.32 4.52
CA GLN A 63 26.13 -23.75 4.52
C GLN A 63 26.91 -23.93 3.21
N ASN A 64 26.81 -25.12 2.59
CA ASN A 64 27.51 -25.44 1.35
C ASN A 64 26.72 -25.09 0.07
N LYS A 65 25.47 -24.62 0.21
CA LYS A 65 24.63 -24.22 -0.92
C LYS A 65 24.97 -22.78 -1.37
N GLN A 66 24.58 -22.48 -2.59
CA GLN A 66 24.63 -21.10 -3.09
C GLN A 66 23.46 -20.29 -2.53
N PHE A 67 23.65 -18.99 -2.35
CA PHE A 67 22.69 -18.05 -1.80
C PHE A 67 21.31 -18.15 -2.49
N LYS A 68 21.28 -18.18 -3.83
CA LYS A 68 20.03 -18.33 -4.62
C LYS A 68 19.21 -19.58 -4.27
N ASN A 69 19.85 -20.65 -3.81
CA ASN A 69 19.19 -21.91 -3.49
C ASN A 69 18.67 -21.95 -2.04
N VAL A 70 18.99 -20.96 -1.23
CA VAL A 70 18.59 -20.90 0.18
C VAL A 70 17.48 -19.87 0.41
N ILE A 71 17.60 -18.68 -0.20
CA ILE A 71 16.64 -17.60 0.10
C ILE A 71 15.22 -17.80 -0.44
N GLY A 72 15.04 -18.72 -1.40
CA GLY A 72 13.73 -19.02 -1.99
C GLY A 72 12.67 -19.47 -0.98
N VAL A 73 13.07 -19.98 0.20
CA VAL A 73 12.14 -20.34 1.27
C VAL A 73 11.54 -19.12 1.99
N LEU A 74 12.14 -17.96 1.82
CA LEU A 74 11.71 -16.71 2.49
C LEU A 74 10.67 -15.93 1.68
N PHE A 75 10.59 -16.17 0.36
CA PHE A 75 9.80 -15.37 -0.57
C PHE A 75 9.01 -16.22 -1.56
N PRO A 76 7.93 -15.70 -2.15
CA PRO A 76 7.33 -16.26 -3.35
C PRO A 76 8.37 -16.39 -4.48
N SER A 77 8.25 -17.41 -5.30
CA SER A 77 9.23 -17.72 -6.37
C SER A 77 9.46 -16.55 -7.34
N SER A 78 8.41 -15.78 -7.63
CA SER A 78 8.49 -14.59 -8.50
C SER A 78 9.27 -13.42 -7.88
N LEU A 79 9.33 -13.32 -6.55
CA LEU A 79 10.05 -12.25 -5.85
C LEU A 79 11.53 -12.60 -5.64
N THR A 80 11.86 -13.89 -5.58
CA THR A 80 13.25 -14.36 -5.32
C THR A 80 14.28 -13.74 -6.26
N PRO A 81 14.09 -13.68 -7.61
CA PRO A 81 15.06 -13.05 -8.52
C PRO A 81 15.31 -11.57 -8.19
N VAL A 82 14.26 -10.82 -7.87
CA VAL A 82 14.35 -9.40 -7.50
C VAL A 82 15.14 -9.22 -6.19
N MET A 83 14.90 -10.09 -5.21
CA MET A 83 15.64 -10.06 -3.94
C MET A 83 17.11 -10.45 -4.10
N LEU A 84 17.46 -11.29 -5.09
CA LEU A 84 18.85 -11.60 -5.44
C LEU A 84 19.54 -10.39 -6.08
N GLU A 85 18.86 -9.69 -6.99
CA GLU A 85 19.38 -8.50 -7.67
C GLU A 85 19.62 -7.35 -6.70
N LEU A 86 18.63 -7.03 -5.85
CA LEU A 86 18.69 -5.90 -4.92
C LEU A 86 19.50 -6.21 -3.64
N GLY A 87 19.66 -7.48 -3.30
CA GLY A 87 20.28 -7.91 -2.03
C GLY A 87 21.76 -7.64 -1.91
N GLY A 88 22.45 -7.31 -3.00
CA GLY A 88 23.88 -7.02 -3.00
C GLY A 88 24.79 -8.24 -2.74
N ILE A 89 24.21 -9.44 -2.63
CA ILE A 89 24.93 -10.70 -2.41
C ILE A 89 24.92 -11.48 -3.72
N PRO A 90 26.09 -11.85 -4.30
CA PRO A 90 26.13 -12.64 -5.51
C PRO A 90 25.33 -13.95 -5.38
N ALA A 91 24.50 -14.24 -6.38
CA ALA A 91 23.58 -15.39 -6.35
C ALA A 91 24.29 -16.74 -6.17
N GLU A 92 25.51 -16.87 -6.72
CA GLU A 92 26.37 -18.05 -6.67
C GLU A 92 27.23 -18.13 -5.42
N LYS A 93 27.28 -17.05 -4.61
CA LYS A 93 28.08 -17.02 -3.37
C LYS A 93 27.61 -18.12 -2.43
N LYS A 94 28.56 -18.86 -1.85
CA LYS A 94 28.23 -19.89 -0.86
C LYS A 94 27.81 -19.23 0.46
N ILE A 95 26.89 -19.86 1.15
CA ILE A 95 26.34 -19.33 2.40
C ILE A 95 27.42 -19.08 3.46
N HIS A 96 28.39 -19.96 3.59
CA HIS A 96 29.48 -19.81 4.56
C HIS A 96 30.44 -18.65 4.27
N ASP A 97 30.42 -18.11 3.04
CA ASP A 97 31.24 -16.96 2.63
C ASP A 97 30.50 -15.62 2.83
N ILE A 98 29.19 -15.65 3.19
CA ILE A 98 28.39 -14.44 3.39
C ILE A 98 28.78 -13.80 4.71
N SER A 99 29.21 -12.54 4.66
CA SER A 99 29.59 -11.80 5.86
C SER A 99 28.36 -11.39 6.69
N ARG A 100 28.60 -11.00 7.93
CA ARG A 100 27.57 -10.45 8.82
C ARG A 100 26.97 -9.17 8.23
N GLU A 101 27.80 -8.31 7.67
CA GLU A 101 27.41 -7.03 7.06
C GLU A 101 26.51 -7.25 5.86
N GLU A 102 26.85 -8.18 4.96
CA GLU A 102 26.01 -8.56 3.81
C GLU A 102 24.64 -9.09 4.27
N ARG A 103 24.63 -9.94 5.31
CA ARG A 103 23.39 -10.48 5.86
C ARG A 103 22.54 -9.37 6.50
N GLN A 104 23.14 -8.45 7.26
CA GLN A 104 22.41 -7.33 7.86
C GLN A 104 21.84 -6.40 6.78
N HIS A 105 22.59 -6.12 5.73
CA HIS A 105 22.10 -5.35 4.59
C HIS A 105 20.89 -6.05 3.94
N PHE A 106 20.93 -7.36 3.79
CA PHE A 106 19.81 -8.13 3.26
C PHE A 106 18.59 -8.09 4.20
N VAL A 107 18.78 -8.15 5.52
CA VAL A 107 17.72 -7.95 6.51
C VAL A 107 17.08 -6.57 6.35
N ASP A 108 17.89 -5.52 6.20
CA ASP A 108 17.41 -4.15 6.01
C ASP A 108 16.60 -4.01 4.72
N LEU A 109 17.04 -4.63 3.63
CA LEU A 109 16.29 -4.67 2.38
C LEU A 109 14.92 -5.34 2.56
N VAL A 110 14.84 -6.46 3.27
CA VAL A 110 13.57 -7.17 3.51
C VAL A 110 12.61 -6.33 4.35
N LYS A 111 13.14 -5.54 5.30
CA LYS A 111 12.35 -4.69 6.18
C LYS A 111 12.00 -3.33 5.57
N ALA A 112 12.68 -2.94 4.50
CA ALA A 112 12.47 -1.67 3.81
C ALA A 112 12.69 -1.85 2.30
N PHE A 113 11.95 -2.78 1.69
CA PHE A 113 12.01 -3.04 0.25
C PHE A 113 11.57 -1.79 -0.53
N PRO A 114 12.46 -1.17 -1.31
CA PRO A 114 12.17 0.09 -1.98
C PRO A 114 11.37 -0.14 -3.27
N PHE A 115 10.43 0.76 -3.54
CA PHE A 115 9.81 0.88 -4.86
C PHE A 115 9.37 2.32 -5.13
N THR A 116 9.29 2.69 -6.40
CA THR A 116 8.91 4.03 -6.83
C THR A 116 7.48 4.04 -7.33
N ILE A 117 6.67 4.95 -6.79
CA ILE A 117 5.32 5.21 -7.25
C ILE A 117 5.41 6.35 -8.26
N THR A 118 5.08 6.06 -9.51
CA THR A 118 5.17 6.99 -10.66
C THR A 118 3.80 7.50 -11.11
N GLY A 119 2.71 6.96 -10.57
CA GLY A 119 1.36 7.34 -10.98
C GLY A 119 0.29 6.65 -10.16
N MET A 120 -0.95 7.04 -10.43
CA MET A 120 -2.17 6.41 -9.94
C MET A 120 -2.80 5.62 -11.08
N GLY A 121 -3.64 4.62 -10.76
CA GLY A 121 -4.45 3.92 -11.75
C GLY A 121 -5.45 4.85 -12.48
N GLU A 122 -6.05 4.36 -13.55
CA GLU A 122 -7.04 5.12 -14.31
C GLU A 122 -8.36 5.28 -13.55
N PHE A 123 -9.09 6.38 -13.79
CA PHE A 123 -10.38 6.64 -13.14
C PHE A 123 -11.41 5.51 -13.34
N LYS A 124 -11.38 4.84 -14.49
CA LYS A 124 -12.30 3.71 -14.77
C LYS A 124 -12.07 2.48 -13.87
N GLU A 125 -10.89 2.40 -13.23
CA GLU A 125 -10.50 1.32 -12.31
C GLU A 125 -10.67 1.72 -10.84
N ALA A 126 -11.03 2.98 -10.58
CA ALA A 126 -11.21 3.49 -9.23
C ALA A 126 -12.40 2.80 -8.55
N ILE A 127 -12.18 2.32 -7.32
CA ILE A 127 -13.26 1.78 -6.46
C ILE A 127 -14.14 2.93 -5.97
N ILE A 128 -13.52 4.07 -5.61
CA ILE A 128 -14.15 5.34 -5.24
C ILE A 128 -13.34 6.48 -5.84
N THR A 129 -13.96 7.64 -5.99
CA THR A 129 -13.29 8.89 -6.35
C THR A 129 -13.13 9.78 -5.12
N LYS A 130 -12.10 10.64 -5.14
CA LYS A 130 -11.85 11.63 -4.10
C LYS A 130 -12.12 13.04 -4.63
N GLY A 131 -12.71 13.89 -3.78
CA GLY A 131 -13.15 15.23 -4.15
C GLY A 131 -14.67 15.28 -4.34
N GLY A 132 -15.19 16.45 -4.66
CA GLY A 132 -16.62 16.67 -4.84
C GLY A 132 -17.11 17.96 -4.21
N VAL A 133 -18.38 18.00 -3.84
CA VAL A 133 -19.01 19.16 -3.17
C VAL A 133 -18.49 19.25 -1.75
N SER A 134 -17.92 20.40 -1.39
CA SER A 134 -17.35 20.64 -0.06
C SER A 134 -18.40 20.43 1.04
N VAL A 135 -18.12 19.52 1.96
CA VAL A 135 -19.00 19.25 3.11
C VAL A 135 -19.21 20.48 4.01
N LYS A 136 -18.32 21.47 3.97
CA LYS A 136 -18.49 22.75 4.68
C LYS A 136 -19.66 23.56 4.17
N GLU A 137 -20.07 23.33 2.93
CA GLU A 137 -21.18 24.02 2.26
C GLU A 137 -22.50 23.26 2.39
N ILE A 138 -22.52 22.13 3.11
CA ILE A 138 -23.69 21.28 3.31
C ILE A 138 -24.13 21.35 4.77
N ASN A 139 -25.43 21.36 4.99
CA ASN A 139 -26.02 21.18 6.31
C ASN A 139 -25.96 19.68 6.69
N PRO A 140 -25.18 19.27 7.70
CA PRO A 140 -24.99 17.85 8.02
C PRO A 140 -26.27 17.17 8.56
N GLY A 141 -27.25 17.91 9.02
CA GLY A 141 -28.51 17.33 9.53
C GLY A 141 -29.58 17.11 8.46
N ALA A 142 -29.45 17.77 7.30
CA ALA A 142 -30.43 17.69 6.22
C ALA A 142 -29.86 17.35 4.88
N MET A 143 -28.52 17.36 4.75
CA MET A 143 -27.79 17.21 3.49
C MET A 143 -28.13 18.28 2.44
N GLU A 144 -28.73 19.41 2.88
CA GLU A 144 -29.09 20.55 2.03
C GLU A 144 -27.92 21.52 1.86
N SER A 145 -27.81 22.12 0.69
CA SER A 145 -26.85 23.19 0.42
C SER A 145 -27.09 24.39 1.31
N LYS A 146 -26.03 24.93 1.93
CA LYS A 146 -26.10 26.20 2.66
C LYS A 146 -26.18 27.42 1.73
N LYS A 147 -25.95 27.24 0.43
CA LYS A 147 -25.95 28.32 -0.57
C LYS A 147 -27.23 28.38 -1.38
N ILE A 148 -27.86 27.25 -1.62
CA ILE A 148 -29.02 27.14 -2.51
C ILE A 148 -30.06 26.31 -1.77
N SER A 149 -31.18 26.95 -1.36
CA SER A 149 -32.28 26.27 -0.73
C SER A 149 -32.97 25.31 -1.68
N GLY A 150 -33.38 24.14 -1.18
CA GLY A 150 -34.00 23.07 -1.95
C GLY A 150 -33.06 22.21 -2.74
N LEU A 151 -31.74 22.44 -2.66
CA LEU A 151 -30.71 21.61 -3.32
C LEU A 151 -30.03 20.70 -2.30
N TYR A 152 -30.15 19.39 -2.51
CA TYR A 152 -29.61 18.37 -1.61
C TYR A 152 -28.53 17.55 -2.29
N PHE A 153 -27.57 17.07 -1.50
CA PHE A 153 -26.44 16.24 -1.96
C PHE A 153 -26.31 14.99 -1.10
N ALA A 154 -26.05 13.84 -1.73
CA ALA A 154 -25.86 12.58 -1.04
C ALA A 154 -24.87 11.67 -1.78
N GLY A 155 -24.21 10.78 -1.05
CA GLY A 155 -23.27 9.81 -1.62
C GLY A 155 -21.95 10.41 -2.07
N GLU A 156 -21.32 9.80 -3.07
CA GLU A 156 -19.95 10.12 -3.51
C GLU A 156 -19.80 11.48 -4.22
N VAL A 157 -20.88 12.19 -4.49
CA VAL A 157 -20.82 13.57 -4.97
C VAL A 157 -20.28 14.52 -3.91
N LEU A 158 -20.37 14.14 -2.63
CA LEU A 158 -19.80 14.88 -1.50
C LEU A 158 -18.28 14.62 -1.44
N ASP A 159 -17.52 15.65 -1.05
CA ASP A 159 -16.09 15.52 -0.74
C ASP A 159 -15.89 14.76 0.58
N LEU A 160 -16.27 13.48 0.56
CA LEU A 160 -16.14 12.51 1.65
C LEU A 160 -15.62 11.20 1.07
N ASP A 161 -14.50 10.73 1.60
CA ASP A 161 -13.96 9.41 1.30
C ASP A 161 -13.54 8.70 2.60
N ALA A 162 -13.77 7.40 2.65
CA ALA A 162 -13.38 6.54 3.75
C ALA A 162 -12.51 5.38 3.24
N VAL A 163 -11.84 4.71 4.19
CA VAL A 163 -11.07 3.50 3.89
C VAL A 163 -11.93 2.37 3.32
N THR A 164 -11.31 1.39 2.70
CA THR A 164 -11.97 0.18 2.21
C THR A 164 -12.67 -0.58 3.34
N GLY A 165 -13.72 -1.36 3.04
CA GLY A 165 -14.48 -2.13 4.04
C GLY A 165 -15.97 -1.77 4.16
N GLY A 166 -16.54 -1.14 3.12
CA GLY A 166 -17.97 -0.81 3.07
C GLY A 166 -18.35 0.56 3.66
N TYR A 167 -17.41 1.29 4.23
CA TYR A 167 -17.66 2.60 4.85
C TYR A 167 -18.19 3.64 3.85
N ASN A 168 -17.70 3.63 2.59
CA ASN A 168 -18.18 4.55 1.55
C ASN A 168 -19.66 4.28 1.20
N LEU A 169 -20.06 3.01 1.12
CA LEU A 169 -21.47 2.64 0.95
C LEU A 169 -22.32 3.09 2.15
N GLN A 170 -21.82 2.93 3.37
CA GLN A 170 -22.51 3.40 4.57
C GLN A 170 -22.70 4.93 4.56
N ILE A 171 -21.68 5.68 4.15
CA ILE A 171 -21.77 7.15 3.96
C ILE A 171 -22.84 7.47 2.91
N ALA A 172 -22.84 6.78 1.77
CA ALA A 172 -23.81 7.01 0.70
C ALA A 172 -25.26 6.78 1.19
N TRP A 173 -25.51 5.67 1.87
CA TRP A 173 -26.84 5.35 2.41
C TRP A 173 -27.29 6.33 3.52
N SER A 174 -26.39 6.66 4.45
CA SER A 174 -26.71 7.54 5.54
C SER A 174 -27.04 8.96 5.06
N THR A 175 -26.25 9.49 4.12
CA THR A 175 -26.47 10.82 3.55
C THR A 175 -27.73 10.87 2.68
N ALA A 176 -28.01 9.82 1.90
CA ALA A 176 -29.25 9.71 1.12
C ALA A 176 -30.48 9.63 2.02
N TYR A 177 -30.41 8.87 3.11
CA TYR A 177 -31.49 8.79 4.08
C TYR A 177 -31.79 10.14 4.74
N LEU A 178 -30.75 10.87 5.18
CA LEU A 178 -30.91 12.20 5.76
C LEU A 178 -31.53 13.21 4.78
N ALA A 179 -31.05 13.21 3.52
CA ALA A 179 -31.61 14.05 2.47
C ALA A 179 -33.07 13.73 2.22
N ALA A 180 -33.44 12.46 2.11
CA ALA A 180 -34.82 12.02 1.89
C ALA A 180 -35.76 12.40 3.02
N GLN A 181 -35.29 12.40 4.26
CA GLN A 181 -36.11 12.85 5.41
C GLN A 181 -36.30 14.37 5.46
N ALA A 182 -35.34 15.12 4.91
CA ALA A 182 -35.40 16.59 4.90
C ALA A 182 -36.24 17.17 3.75
N ILE A 183 -36.44 16.39 2.69
CA ILE A 183 -37.31 16.77 1.55
C ILE A 183 -38.76 16.46 1.94
N GLN A 184 -39.47 17.50 2.42
CA GLN A 184 -40.89 17.44 2.70
C GLN A 184 -41.67 18.26 1.70
#